data_2f39e63f21821e0a66be5b733a305fc3
#
_entry.id   2f39e63f21821e0a66be5b733a305fc3
#
_cell.length_a   1.000
_cell.length_b   1.000
_cell.length_c   1.000
_cell.angle_alpha   90.00
_cell.angle_beta   90.00
_cell.angle_gamma   90.00
#
_symmetry.space_group_name_H-M   'P 1'
#
loop_
_entity.id
_entity.type
_entity.pdbx_description
1 polymer ?
#
loop_
_entity_poly.entity_id
_entity_poly.type
_entity_poly.pdbx_seq_one_letter_code
_entity_poly.pdbx_strand_id
1 'polypeptide(L)'
;IYYGDEYGLEGLTDPGNRRTMPTKENLHDFDTFAIVKNASAVRRALPFMIDGGIKAFALNDEVLAYTRTGKDGESATVIINRSLRNSHRVTISALGECASDVISGHECEIHNGTVTLDLYPLGSSIIYHHAEQRLQEPLDYGAGVVCHITSVPTDDGKPGTIGAPTRRFIDHLAAMGMRYWQILPVNPTDFFRSPYAGPSAFAGNIDLLPESHEELAADFETW
;
A
#
# COMPACT_ATOMS: atom_id res chain seq x y z
N ILE A 1 -3.10 3.14 -4.04
CA ILE A 1 -1.69 3.57 -4.09
C ILE A 1 -1.31 3.67 -5.56
N TYR A 2 -0.74 4.79 -5.97
CA TYR A 2 -0.16 4.95 -7.29
C TYR A 2 1.20 4.25 -7.33
N TYR A 3 1.60 3.71 -8.49
CA TYR A 3 2.86 2.97 -8.59
C TYR A 3 4.06 3.86 -8.24
N GLY A 4 4.98 3.30 -7.47
CA GLY A 4 6.17 3.99 -6.98
C GLY A 4 6.01 4.68 -5.63
N ASP A 5 4.76 4.95 -5.17
CA ASP A 5 4.53 5.51 -3.83
C ASP A 5 5.09 4.58 -2.75
N GLU A 6 4.99 3.26 -2.97
CA GLU A 6 5.51 2.22 -2.07
C GLU A 6 7.03 2.22 -1.93
N TYR A 7 7.72 2.93 -2.81
CA TYR A 7 9.17 3.11 -2.79
C TYR A 7 9.59 4.57 -2.57
N GLY A 8 8.65 5.46 -2.26
CA GLY A 8 8.93 6.88 -2.12
C GLY A 8 9.38 7.54 -3.42
N LEU A 9 8.90 7.05 -4.58
CA LEU A 9 9.28 7.60 -5.88
C LEU A 9 8.82 9.07 -5.98
N GLU A 10 9.78 9.96 -6.04
CA GLU A 10 9.49 11.38 -6.17
C GLU A 10 8.96 11.72 -7.57
N GLY A 11 7.86 12.45 -7.61
CA GLY A 11 7.28 13.00 -8.83
C GLY A 11 7.51 14.51 -8.94
N LEU A 12 7.56 15.00 -10.16
CA LEU A 12 7.48 16.43 -10.48
C LEU A 12 6.08 16.75 -11.03
N THR A 13 5.92 17.93 -11.57
CA THR A 13 4.72 18.25 -12.35
C THR A 13 4.61 17.35 -13.58
N ASP A 14 3.39 17.12 -14.07
CA ASP A 14 3.13 16.31 -15.27
C ASP A 14 3.96 16.80 -16.48
N PRO A 15 4.64 15.92 -17.24
CA PRO A 15 4.65 14.45 -17.14
C PRO A 15 5.74 13.86 -16.23
N GLY A 16 6.50 14.66 -15.49
CA GLY A 16 7.62 14.23 -14.64
C GLY A 16 7.22 13.33 -13.46
N ASN A 17 5.93 13.24 -13.15
CA ASN A 17 5.34 12.34 -12.17
C ASN A 17 5.05 10.92 -12.74
N ARG A 18 5.32 10.68 -14.03
CA ARG A 18 5.10 9.39 -14.71
C ARG A 18 6.41 8.68 -14.99
N ARG A 19 7.24 8.53 -13.97
CA ARG A 19 8.51 7.82 -14.08
C ARG A 19 8.30 6.31 -14.13
N THR A 20 9.28 5.58 -14.66
CA THR A 20 9.31 4.11 -14.54
C THR A 20 9.55 3.70 -13.10
N MET A 21 9.09 2.51 -12.75
CA MET A 21 9.38 1.91 -11.43
C MET A 21 10.89 1.84 -11.20
N PRO A 22 11.36 2.11 -9.97
CA PRO A 22 12.77 1.96 -9.65
C PRO A 22 13.22 0.50 -9.79
N THR A 23 14.46 0.30 -10.23
CA THR A 23 15.11 -1.00 -10.21
C THR A 23 15.84 -1.22 -8.89
N LYS A 24 16.31 -2.44 -8.61
CA LYS A 24 17.09 -2.74 -7.41
C LYS A 24 18.35 -1.87 -7.25
N GLU A 25 18.92 -1.42 -8.37
CA GLU A 25 20.15 -0.62 -8.41
C GLU A 25 19.91 0.85 -8.05
N ASN A 26 18.71 1.37 -8.31
CA ASN A 26 18.34 2.75 -8.04
C ASN A 26 17.21 2.90 -7.02
N LEU A 27 16.93 1.85 -6.28
CA LEU A 27 15.99 1.88 -5.17
C LEU A 27 16.66 2.51 -3.94
N HIS A 28 16.14 3.64 -3.49
CA HIS A 28 16.76 4.43 -2.43
C HIS A 28 15.99 4.39 -1.10
N ASP A 29 14.73 3.92 -1.09
CA ASP A 29 13.89 3.96 0.10
C ASP A 29 13.23 2.62 0.41
N PHE A 30 13.99 1.76 1.12
CA PHE A 30 13.46 0.49 1.65
C PHE A 30 12.54 0.70 2.85
N ASP A 31 12.64 1.82 3.55
CA ASP A 31 11.83 2.09 4.73
C ASP A 31 10.38 2.36 4.33
N THR A 32 10.16 3.14 3.27
CA THR A 32 8.82 3.36 2.70
C THR A 32 8.18 2.05 2.26
N PHE A 33 8.92 1.16 1.60
CA PHE A 33 8.43 -0.16 1.23
C PHE A 33 7.98 -0.98 2.46
N ALA A 34 8.79 -1.00 3.52
CA ALA A 34 8.46 -1.72 4.75
C ALA A 34 7.19 -1.15 5.41
N ILE A 35 7.04 0.18 5.43
CA ILE A 35 5.85 0.86 5.97
C ILE A 35 4.61 0.46 5.17
N VAL A 36 4.64 0.53 3.84
CA VAL A 36 3.50 0.17 2.98
C VAL A 36 3.13 -1.30 3.13
N LYS A 37 4.13 -2.19 3.18
CA LYS A 37 3.94 -3.62 3.43
C LYS A 37 3.23 -3.88 4.77
N ASN A 38 3.73 -3.26 5.84
CA ASN A 38 3.17 -3.42 7.18
C ASN A 38 1.75 -2.84 7.28
N ALA A 39 1.51 -1.65 6.74
CA ALA A 39 0.18 -1.04 6.70
C ALA A 39 -0.83 -1.91 5.93
N SER A 40 -0.41 -2.51 4.82
CA SER A 40 -1.24 -3.43 4.04
C SER A 40 -1.54 -4.73 4.81
N ALA A 41 -0.57 -5.25 5.55
CA ALA A 41 -0.76 -6.42 6.40
C ALA A 41 -1.75 -6.14 7.54
N VAL A 42 -1.63 -4.99 8.20
CA VAL A 42 -2.58 -4.54 9.25
C VAL A 42 -3.99 -4.44 8.68
N ARG A 43 -4.15 -3.80 7.51
CA ARG A 43 -5.46 -3.65 6.86
C ARG A 43 -6.12 -4.99 6.52
N ARG A 44 -5.34 -6.01 6.19
CA ARG A 44 -5.84 -7.38 5.97
C ARG A 44 -6.18 -8.09 7.28
N ALA A 45 -5.36 -7.91 8.30
CA ALA A 45 -5.54 -8.55 9.59
C ALA A 45 -6.72 -7.96 10.39
N LEU A 46 -7.07 -6.69 10.14
CA LEU A 46 -8.14 -5.96 10.83
C LEU A 46 -9.21 -5.49 9.81
N PRO A 47 -10.13 -6.37 9.38
CA PRO A 47 -11.11 -6.05 8.33
C PRO A 47 -11.98 -4.84 8.63
N PHE A 48 -12.32 -4.60 9.91
CA PHE A 48 -13.09 -3.42 10.33
C PHE A 48 -12.36 -2.08 10.04
N MET A 49 -11.06 -2.10 9.77
CA MET A 49 -10.34 -0.91 9.30
C MET A 49 -10.83 -0.42 7.92
N ILE A 50 -11.61 -1.23 7.21
CA ILE A 50 -12.11 -0.93 5.86
C ILE A 50 -13.50 -0.27 5.94
N ASP A 51 -14.45 -0.90 6.62
CA ASP A 51 -15.87 -0.55 6.63
C ASP A 51 -16.41 -0.11 8.00
N GLY A 52 -15.61 -0.21 9.06
CA GLY A 52 -15.97 0.24 10.39
C GLY A 52 -16.21 1.74 10.50
N GLY A 53 -16.91 2.16 11.53
CA GLY A 53 -17.09 3.56 11.88
C GLY A 53 -15.75 4.30 12.02
N ILE A 54 -15.71 5.59 11.70
CA ILE A 54 -14.51 6.41 11.85
C ILE A 54 -14.81 7.63 12.74
N LYS A 55 -13.91 7.90 13.69
CA LYS A 55 -13.93 9.11 14.50
C LYS A 55 -12.53 9.70 14.52
N ALA A 56 -12.35 10.85 13.88
CA ALA A 56 -11.08 11.59 13.88
C ALA A 56 -11.07 12.66 14.98
N PHE A 57 -9.89 12.91 15.55
CA PHE A 57 -9.65 13.93 16.58
C PHE A 57 -8.19 14.39 16.55
N ALA A 58 -7.93 15.62 16.96
CA ALA A 58 -6.59 16.11 17.18
C ALA A 58 -6.18 15.91 18.64
N LEU A 59 -4.98 15.40 18.88
CA LEU A 59 -4.40 15.33 20.23
C LEU A 59 -3.69 16.63 20.59
N ASN A 60 -3.07 17.27 19.57
CA ASN A 60 -2.52 18.62 19.61
C ASN A 60 -2.36 19.14 18.17
N ASP A 61 -1.69 20.28 17.98
CA ASP A 61 -1.53 20.93 16.67
C ASP A 61 -0.68 20.10 15.67
N GLU A 62 0.14 19.17 16.16
CA GLU A 62 1.05 18.35 15.36
C GLU A 62 0.68 16.85 15.34
N VAL A 63 -0.21 16.40 16.23
CA VAL A 63 -0.59 14.99 16.32
C VAL A 63 -2.08 14.80 16.06
N LEU A 64 -2.35 14.10 14.97
CA LEU A 64 -3.68 13.68 14.56
C LEU A 64 -3.92 12.22 14.98
N ALA A 65 -5.14 11.90 15.37
CA ALA A 65 -5.56 10.53 15.56
C ALA A 65 -6.95 10.28 14.97
N TYR A 66 -7.22 9.03 14.62
CA TYR A 66 -8.57 8.57 14.34
C TYR A 66 -8.77 7.14 14.83
N THR A 67 -9.96 6.84 15.29
CA THR A 67 -10.35 5.49 15.69
C THR A 67 -11.28 4.90 14.63
N ARG A 68 -11.02 3.65 14.27
CA ARG A 68 -11.95 2.77 13.55
C ARG A 68 -12.60 1.84 14.53
N THR A 69 -13.92 1.63 14.41
CA THR A 69 -14.67 0.72 15.27
C THR A 69 -15.50 -0.23 14.42
N GLY A 70 -15.30 -1.52 14.62
CA GLY A 70 -16.05 -2.59 13.97
C GLY A 70 -17.43 -2.79 14.61
N LYS A 71 -18.23 -3.65 13.99
CA LYS A 71 -19.60 -3.97 14.43
C LYS A 71 -19.62 -4.77 15.73
N ASP A 72 -18.57 -5.55 15.96
CA ASP A 72 -18.44 -6.43 17.12
C ASP A 72 -17.68 -5.76 18.30
N GLY A 73 -17.44 -4.45 18.18
CA GLY A 73 -16.81 -3.64 19.24
C GLY A 73 -15.28 -3.61 19.18
N GLU A 74 -14.66 -4.36 18.25
CA GLU A 74 -13.22 -4.20 18.01
C GLU A 74 -12.92 -2.78 17.55
N SER A 75 -11.77 -2.28 17.92
CA SER A 75 -11.37 -0.94 17.51
C SER A 75 -9.85 -0.81 17.36
N ALA A 76 -9.46 0.11 16.50
CA ALA A 76 -8.07 0.50 16.38
C ALA A 76 -7.94 2.01 16.27
N THR A 77 -6.99 2.56 16.99
CA THR A 77 -6.67 3.98 16.96
C THR A 77 -5.35 4.19 16.21
N VAL A 78 -5.43 4.86 15.08
CA VAL A 78 -4.27 5.30 14.31
C VAL A 78 -3.85 6.67 14.82
N ILE A 79 -2.57 6.84 15.11
CA ILE A 79 -1.99 8.08 15.65
C ILE A 79 -0.84 8.48 14.75
N ILE A 80 -0.79 9.74 14.32
CA ILE A 80 0.18 10.26 13.36
C ILE A 80 0.78 11.55 13.90
N ASN A 81 2.09 11.56 14.12
CA ASN A 81 2.86 12.76 14.37
C ASN A 81 3.31 13.35 13.04
N ARG A 82 2.78 14.51 12.65
CA ARG A 82 3.12 15.20 11.40
C ARG A 82 4.25 16.21 11.55
N SER A 83 4.81 16.35 12.75
CA SER A 83 5.95 17.25 12.98
C SER A 83 7.22 16.69 12.32
N LEU A 84 7.94 17.54 11.63
CA LEU A 84 9.24 17.20 11.04
C LEU A 84 10.38 17.19 12.08
N ARG A 85 10.15 17.72 13.30
CA ARG A 85 11.22 18.00 14.27
C ARG A 85 10.90 17.54 15.68
N ASN A 86 9.62 17.55 16.07
CA ASN A 86 9.24 17.36 17.47
C ASN A 86 8.73 15.93 17.71
N SER A 87 9.26 15.31 18.75
CA SER A 87 8.66 14.10 19.34
C SER A 87 7.52 14.51 20.27
N HIS A 88 6.48 13.67 20.33
CA HIS A 88 5.33 13.91 21.18
C HIS A 88 5.04 12.69 22.05
N ARG A 89 4.87 12.92 23.36
CA ARG A 89 4.26 11.95 24.24
C ARG A 89 2.77 12.18 24.23
N VAL A 90 2.00 11.16 23.86
CA VAL A 90 0.55 11.22 23.70
C VAL A 90 -0.14 10.16 24.53
N THR A 91 -1.34 10.49 25.00
CA THR A 91 -2.18 9.57 25.77
C THR A 91 -3.54 9.47 25.08
N ILE A 92 -4.00 8.25 24.87
CA ILE A 92 -5.30 7.93 24.29
C ILE A 92 -6.11 7.06 25.25
N SER A 93 -7.44 7.08 25.13
CA SER A 93 -8.29 6.16 25.89
C SER A 93 -8.08 4.73 25.40
N ALA A 94 -7.93 3.79 26.30
CA ALA A 94 -8.04 2.37 26.01
C ALA A 94 -9.52 2.02 25.79
N LEU A 95 -9.80 1.34 24.68
CA LEU A 95 -11.17 0.97 24.27
C LEU A 95 -11.43 -0.54 24.46
N GLY A 96 -10.53 -1.24 25.14
CA GLY A 96 -10.59 -2.66 25.43
C GLY A 96 -9.78 -2.99 26.70
N GLU A 97 -9.77 -4.26 27.06
CA GLU A 97 -8.99 -4.77 28.20
C GLU A 97 -7.50 -4.94 27.85
N CYS A 98 -7.21 -5.16 26.59
CA CYS A 98 -5.87 -5.28 26.03
C CYS A 98 -5.66 -4.27 24.90
N ALA A 99 -4.42 -3.85 24.71
CA ALA A 99 -4.02 -2.97 23.62
C ALA A 99 -2.64 -3.39 23.08
N SER A 100 -2.51 -3.46 21.76
CA SER A 100 -1.26 -3.80 21.09
C SER A 100 -0.93 -2.75 20.06
N ASP A 101 0.31 -2.29 19.98
CA ASP A 101 0.79 -1.52 18.84
C ASP A 101 1.10 -2.48 17.68
N VAL A 102 0.27 -2.43 16.66
CA VAL A 102 0.32 -3.37 15.53
C VAL A 102 1.55 -3.11 14.64
N ILE A 103 2.12 -1.91 14.67
CA ILE A 103 3.31 -1.56 13.89
C ILE A 103 4.57 -2.16 14.53
N SER A 104 4.73 -1.98 15.82
CA SER A 104 5.88 -2.51 16.57
C SER A 104 5.71 -3.97 17.00
N GLY A 105 4.48 -4.46 17.06
CA GLY A 105 4.14 -5.79 17.56
C GLY A 105 4.20 -5.92 19.08
N HIS A 106 4.29 -4.82 19.82
CA HIS A 106 4.36 -4.82 21.28
C HIS A 106 2.99 -4.63 21.93
N GLU A 107 2.77 -5.34 23.04
CA GLU A 107 1.65 -5.07 23.93
C GLU A 107 1.84 -3.70 24.60
N CYS A 108 0.76 -2.95 24.70
CA CYS A 108 0.73 -1.65 25.34
C CYS A 108 0.22 -1.78 26.77
N GLU A 109 0.91 -1.18 27.73
CA GLU A 109 0.42 -1.10 29.10
C GLU A 109 -0.77 -0.14 29.18
N ILE A 110 -1.86 -0.61 29.82
CA ILE A 110 -3.04 0.20 30.09
C ILE A 110 -2.99 0.67 31.54
N HIS A 111 -2.87 1.98 31.72
CA HIS A 111 -2.90 2.61 33.03
C HIS A 111 -4.15 3.50 33.17
N ASN A 112 -5.00 3.21 34.16
CA ASN A 112 -6.22 3.99 34.42
C ASN A 112 -7.12 4.16 33.15
N GLY A 113 -7.23 3.12 32.34
CA GLY A 113 -8.02 3.15 31.11
C GLY A 113 -7.41 3.97 29.98
N THR A 114 -6.08 4.20 30.01
CA THR A 114 -5.36 4.92 28.97
C THR A 114 -4.10 4.19 28.54
N VAL A 115 -3.69 4.41 27.28
CA VAL A 115 -2.40 4.02 26.70
C VAL A 115 -1.60 5.28 26.44
N THR A 116 -0.34 5.29 26.88
CA THR A 116 0.60 6.39 26.62
C THR A 116 1.77 5.89 25.77
N LEU A 117 2.11 6.66 24.73
CA LEU A 117 3.19 6.31 23.83
C LEU A 117 3.98 7.56 23.40
N ASP A 118 5.24 7.34 23.02
CA ASP A 118 6.14 8.35 22.48
C ASP A 118 6.19 8.20 20.95
N LEU A 119 5.88 9.26 20.24
CA LEU A 119 5.93 9.32 18.77
C LEU A 119 7.10 10.21 18.34
N TYR A 120 8.03 9.64 17.62
CA TYR A 120 9.12 10.40 16.98
C TYR A 120 8.59 11.34 15.87
N PRO A 121 9.38 12.28 15.37
CA PRO A 121 9.02 13.09 14.21
C PRO A 121 8.62 12.20 13.04
N LEU A 122 7.51 12.51 12.37
CA LEU A 122 6.89 11.72 11.30
C LEU A 122 6.49 10.29 11.71
N GLY A 123 6.57 9.97 12.99
CA GLY A 123 6.20 8.66 13.51
C GLY A 123 4.69 8.42 13.51
N SER A 124 4.31 7.16 13.41
CA SER A 124 2.92 6.72 13.52
C SER A 124 2.82 5.44 14.36
N SER A 125 1.66 5.21 14.91
CA SER A 125 1.33 3.99 15.65
C SER A 125 -0.12 3.59 15.37
N ILE A 126 -0.41 2.30 15.42
CA ILE A 126 -1.76 1.74 15.31
C ILE A 126 -2.03 0.90 16.54
N ILE A 127 -2.80 1.45 17.48
CA ILE A 127 -3.16 0.76 18.70
C ILE A 127 -4.45 -0.02 18.46
N TYR A 128 -4.33 -1.33 18.41
CA TYR A 128 -5.46 -2.25 18.34
C TYR A 128 -5.94 -2.55 19.75
N HIS A 129 -7.23 -2.31 19.99
CA HIS A 129 -7.91 -2.58 21.26
C HIS A 129 -8.73 -3.85 21.09
N HIS A 130 -8.45 -4.86 21.90
CA HIS A 130 -9.08 -6.17 21.80
C HIS A 130 -9.46 -6.75 23.17
N ALA A 131 -10.46 -7.60 23.20
CA ALA A 131 -10.62 -8.61 24.22
C ALA A 131 -9.72 -9.80 23.81
N GLU A 132 -9.38 -10.68 24.70
CA GLU A 132 -8.39 -11.78 24.48
C GLU A 132 -8.59 -12.69 23.23
N GLN A 133 -9.45 -12.33 22.27
CA GLN A 133 -9.72 -13.12 21.07
C GLN A 133 -8.73 -12.86 19.93
N ARG A 134 -8.22 -13.96 19.36
CA ARG A 134 -7.34 -13.97 18.17
C ARG A 134 -7.98 -13.32 16.97
N LEU A 135 -7.17 -12.58 16.21
CA LEU A 135 -7.50 -12.08 14.88
C LEU A 135 -8.06 -13.18 13.98
N GLN A 136 -9.25 -13.00 13.45
CA GLN A 136 -9.85 -13.93 12.47
C GLN A 136 -9.25 -13.71 11.06
N GLU A 137 -9.35 -14.76 10.22
CA GLU A 137 -8.84 -14.72 8.85
C GLU A 137 -9.50 -13.62 7.98
N PRO A 138 -8.76 -13.06 7.02
CA PRO A 138 -9.18 -11.84 6.33
C PRO A 138 -10.36 -12.06 5.35
N LEU A 139 -11.25 -11.07 5.32
CA LEU A 139 -12.30 -10.92 4.31
C LEU A 139 -11.73 -10.63 2.90
N ASP A 140 -12.58 -10.66 1.87
CA ASP A 140 -12.25 -10.45 0.45
C ASP A 140 -11.71 -9.04 0.08
N TYR A 141 -11.53 -8.17 1.06
CA TYR A 141 -10.95 -6.85 0.86
C TYR A 141 -9.43 -6.90 0.80
N GLY A 142 -8.83 -6.02 0.01
CA GLY A 142 -7.39 -5.98 -0.15
C GLY A 142 -6.87 -4.62 -0.62
N ALA A 143 -5.62 -4.36 -0.31
CA ALA A 143 -4.88 -3.26 -0.93
C ALA A 143 -4.42 -3.65 -2.34
N GLY A 144 -4.26 -2.67 -3.20
CA GLY A 144 -3.78 -2.86 -4.56
C GLY A 144 -2.99 -1.67 -5.07
N VAL A 145 -2.28 -1.89 -6.16
CA VAL A 145 -1.48 -0.87 -6.85
C VAL A 145 -2.10 -0.59 -8.22
N VAL A 146 -2.14 0.68 -8.61
CA VAL A 146 -2.43 1.10 -9.99
C VAL A 146 -1.11 1.30 -10.70
N CYS A 147 -0.82 0.46 -11.69
CA CYS A 147 0.40 0.57 -12.48
C CYS A 147 0.15 0.08 -13.90
N HIS A 148 0.48 0.89 -14.91
CA HIS A 148 0.41 0.43 -16.29
C HIS A 148 1.54 -0.57 -16.59
N ILE A 149 1.29 -1.50 -17.50
CA ILE A 149 2.26 -2.55 -17.88
C ILE A 149 3.60 -1.94 -18.31
N THR A 150 3.56 -0.85 -19.08
CA THR A 150 4.79 -0.17 -19.55
C THR A 150 5.63 0.47 -18.44
N SER A 151 5.06 0.66 -17.25
CA SER A 151 5.79 1.19 -16.09
C SER A 151 6.41 0.11 -15.21
N VAL A 152 6.12 -1.16 -15.49
CA VAL A 152 6.75 -2.29 -14.78
C VAL A 152 8.24 -2.34 -15.15
N PRO A 153 9.15 -2.46 -14.15
CA PRO A 153 10.58 -2.43 -14.42
C PRO A 153 11.05 -3.66 -15.22
N THR A 154 11.96 -3.40 -16.14
CA THR A 154 12.68 -4.42 -16.94
C THR A 154 14.17 -4.35 -16.63
N ASP A 155 14.90 -5.45 -16.87
CA ASP A 155 16.32 -5.53 -16.59
C ASP A 155 17.16 -4.67 -17.54
N ASP A 156 16.63 -4.35 -18.72
CA ASP A 156 17.27 -3.54 -19.75
C ASP A 156 16.81 -2.07 -19.77
N GLY A 157 15.95 -1.68 -18.82
CA GLY A 157 15.43 -0.32 -18.72
C GLY A 157 14.40 0.08 -19.79
N LYS A 158 13.94 -0.86 -20.60
CA LYS A 158 12.86 -0.62 -21.56
C LYS A 158 11.49 -0.61 -20.87
N PRO A 159 10.44 -0.09 -21.53
CA PRO A 159 9.07 -0.22 -21.04
C PRO A 159 8.70 -1.69 -20.80
N GLY A 160 7.97 -1.93 -19.71
CA GLY A 160 7.49 -3.27 -19.37
C GLY A 160 6.54 -3.83 -20.45
N THR A 161 6.57 -5.15 -20.58
CA THR A 161 5.71 -5.92 -21.47
C THR A 161 4.99 -7.02 -20.70
N ILE A 162 3.94 -7.58 -21.30
CA ILE A 162 3.27 -8.79 -20.78
C ILE A 162 4.27 -9.96 -20.90
N GLY A 163 4.58 -10.65 -19.80
CA GLY A 163 5.56 -11.72 -19.79
C GLY A 163 6.36 -11.75 -18.49
N ALA A 164 7.64 -12.04 -18.55
CA ALA A 164 8.51 -12.15 -17.37
C ALA A 164 8.53 -10.89 -16.48
N PRO A 165 8.55 -9.64 -17.00
CA PRO A 165 8.49 -8.44 -16.16
C PRO A 165 7.21 -8.36 -15.34
N THR A 166 6.04 -8.60 -15.96
CA THR A 166 4.75 -8.52 -15.28
C THR A 166 4.58 -9.64 -14.26
N ARG A 167 5.08 -10.85 -14.52
CA ARG A 167 5.09 -11.93 -13.52
C ARG A 167 5.91 -11.54 -12.29
N ARG A 168 7.14 -11.04 -12.48
CA ARG A 168 7.97 -10.56 -11.36
C ARG A 168 7.27 -9.45 -10.56
N PHE A 169 6.53 -8.58 -11.24
CA PHE A 169 5.76 -7.54 -10.57
C PHE A 169 4.60 -8.11 -9.75
N ILE A 170 3.90 -9.12 -10.26
CA ILE A 170 2.85 -9.84 -9.49
C ILE A 170 3.44 -10.49 -8.24
N ASP A 171 4.58 -11.17 -8.37
CA ASP A 171 5.29 -11.79 -7.23
C ASP A 171 5.69 -10.73 -6.20
N HIS A 172 6.13 -9.57 -6.67
CA HIS A 172 6.48 -8.45 -5.83
C HIS A 172 5.26 -7.89 -5.07
N LEU A 173 4.12 -7.70 -5.76
CA LEU A 173 2.87 -7.29 -5.13
C LEU A 173 2.40 -8.32 -4.09
N ALA A 174 2.52 -9.60 -4.39
CA ALA A 174 2.19 -10.67 -3.46
C ALA A 174 3.09 -10.64 -2.22
N ALA A 175 4.40 -10.39 -2.40
CA ALA A 175 5.36 -10.25 -1.29
C ALA A 175 5.05 -9.04 -0.39
N MET A 176 4.48 -7.96 -0.95
CA MET A 176 3.98 -6.81 -0.19
C MET A 176 2.62 -7.08 0.48
N GLY A 177 1.99 -8.22 0.22
CA GLY A 177 0.66 -8.50 0.69
C GLY A 177 -0.45 -7.76 -0.06
N MET A 178 -0.18 -7.21 -1.23
CA MET A 178 -1.19 -6.64 -2.12
C MET A 178 -2.03 -7.75 -2.76
N ARG A 179 -3.33 -7.50 -2.94
CA ARG A 179 -4.24 -8.46 -3.58
C ARG A 179 -4.63 -8.07 -5.00
N TYR A 180 -4.49 -6.79 -5.33
CA TYR A 180 -4.98 -6.26 -6.59
C TYR A 180 -3.90 -5.49 -7.33
N TRP A 181 -3.83 -5.72 -8.61
CA TRP A 181 -3.11 -4.89 -9.56
C TRP A 181 -4.13 -4.32 -10.55
N GLN A 182 -4.34 -3.01 -10.49
CA GLN A 182 -5.15 -2.30 -11.46
C GLN A 182 -4.24 -1.83 -12.61
N ILE A 183 -4.48 -2.35 -13.79
CA ILE A 183 -3.82 -1.89 -15.01
C ILE A 183 -4.67 -0.80 -15.68
N LEU A 184 -4.03 0.05 -16.49
CA LEU A 184 -4.71 0.96 -17.40
C LEU A 184 -5.14 0.19 -18.65
N PRO A 185 -6.01 0.78 -19.52
CA PRO A 185 -6.44 0.10 -20.74
C PRO A 185 -5.28 -0.38 -21.60
N VAL A 186 -5.37 -1.60 -22.10
CA VAL A 186 -4.34 -2.28 -22.90
C VAL A 186 -4.57 -2.18 -24.41
N ASN A 187 -5.43 -1.28 -24.83
CA ASN A 187 -5.70 -0.97 -26.23
C ASN A 187 -4.59 -0.10 -26.87
N PRO A 188 -4.54 0.00 -28.21
CA PRO A 188 -3.62 0.89 -28.90
C PRO A 188 -3.78 2.34 -28.42
N THR A 189 -2.65 3.03 -28.28
CA THR A 189 -2.63 4.42 -27.82
C THR A 189 -2.80 5.42 -28.99
N ASP A 190 -3.14 6.67 -28.66
CA ASP A 190 -3.10 7.78 -29.60
C ASP A 190 -1.66 8.27 -29.83
N PHE A 191 -1.53 9.39 -30.58
CA PHE A 191 -0.24 10.04 -30.84
C PHE A 191 0.49 10.48 -29.56
N PHE A 192 -0.23 10.83 -28.51
CA PHE A 192 0.32 11.21 -27.19
C PHE A 192 0.57 10.00 -26.29
N ARG A 193 0.42 8.78 -26.81
CA ARG A 193 0.54 7.52 -26.08
C ARG A 193 -0.47 7.36 -24.94
N SER A 194 -1.64 8.00 -25.06
CA SER A 194 -2.74 7.84 -24.12
C SER A 194 -3.54 6.57 -24.43
N PRO A 195 -3.69 5.63 -23.51
CA PRO A 195 -4.53 4.45 -23.73
C PRO A 195 -6.03 4.78 -23.66
N TYR A 196 -6.40 5.99 -23.22
CA TYR A 196 -7.80 6.44 -23.13
C TYR A 196 -8.33 7.09 -24.41
N ALA A 197 -7.46 7.48 -25.32
CA ALA A 197 -7.81 8.15 -26.56
C ALA A 197 -7.33 7.36 -27.82
N GLY A 198 -7.15 6.05 -27.66
CA GLY A 198 -6.69 5.18 -28.73
C GLY A 198 -7.73 4.98 -29.84
N PRO A 199 -7.29 4.53 -31.04
CA PRO A 199 -8.16 4.35 -32.21
C PRO A 199 -9.16 3.19 -32.04
N SER A 200 -8.97 2.31 -31.08
CA SER A 200 -9.86 1.16 -30.83
C SER A 200 -9.88 0.81 -29.33
N ALA A 201 -11.06 0.61 -28.80
CA ALA A 201 -11.25 0.09 -27.44
C ALA A 201 -11.27 -1.46 -27.38
N PHE A 202 -11.28 -2.14 -28.53
CA PHE A 202 -11.41 -3.59 -28.62
C PHE A 202 -10.12 -4.30 -29.05
N ALA A 203 -9.19 -3.60 -29.71
CA ALA A 203 -7.92 -4.14 -30.12
C ALA A 203 -6.89 -4.09 -29.00
N GLY A 204 -6.11 -5.15 -28.83
CA GLY A 204 -4.93 -5.13 -27.94
C GLY A 204 -3.79 -4.31 -28.52
N ASN A 205 -3.01 -3.66 -27.66
CA ASN A 205 -1.81 -2.95 -28.05
C ASN A 205 -0.65 -3.94 -28.24
N ILE A 206 -0.18 -4.08 -29.46
CA ILE A 206 0.92 -4.99 -29.79
C ILE A 206 2.24 -4.61 -29.10
N ASP A 207 2.43 -3.32 -28.78
CA ASP A 207 3.64 -2.84 -28.09
C ASP A 207 3.76 -3.36 -26.66
N LEU A 208 2.67 -3.91 -26.11
CA LEU A 208 2.66 -4.54 -24.78
C LEU A 208 3.09 -6.01 -24.83
N LEU A 209 3.27 -6.59 -26.01
CA LEU A 209 3.73 -7.97 -26.15
C LEU A 209 5.27 -8.04 -26.09
N PRO A 210 5.85 -9.13 -25.58
CA PRO A 210 7.30 -9.32 -25.60
C PRO A 210 7.82 -9.40 -27.04
N GLU A 211 9.08 -8.99 -27.25
CA GLU A 211 9.72 -9.02 -28.58
C GLU A 211 9.90 -10.45 -29.11
N SER A 212 9.94 -11.48 -28.24
CA SER A 212 10.08 -12.89 -28.65
C SER A 212 8.75 -13.63 -28.53
N HIS A 213 8.34 -14.27 -29.60
CA HIS A 213 7.18 -15.17 -29.61
C HIS A 213 7.36 -16.41 -28.71
N GLU A 214 8.58 -16.80 -28.41
CA GLU A 214 8.92 -17.93 -27.54
C GLU A 214 8.48 -17.68 -26.09
N GLU A 215 8.56 -16.42 -25.63
CA GLU A 215 8.09 -16.04 -24.29
C GLU A 215 6.57 -16.15 -24.16
N LEU A 216 5.82 -15.86 -25.20
CA LEU A 216 4.38 -16.01 -25.24
C LEU A 216 3.95 -17.48 -25.31
N ALA A 217 4.68 -18.31 -26.09
CA ALA A 217 4.38 -19.74 -26.21
C ALA A 217 4.54 -20.48 -24.88
N ALA A 218 5.59 -20.16 -24.11
CA ALA A 218 5.80 -20.73 -22.78
C ALA A 218 4.71 -20.39 -21.78
N ASP A 219 4.03 -19.23 -21.94
CA ASP A 219 2.93 -18.82 -21.08
C ASP A 219 1.64 -19.57 -21.37
N PHE A 220 1.39 -19.94 -22.64
CA PHE A 220 0.20 -20.71 -23.04
C PHE A 220 0.29 -22.19 -22.65
N GLU A 221 1.49 -22.75 -22.48
CA GLU A 221 1.67 -24.14 -22.04
C GLU A 221 1.52 -24.34 -20.53
N THR A 222 1.52 -23.25 -19.73
CA THR A 222 1.42 -23.28 -18.26
C THR A 222 0.03 -22.94 -17.72
N TRP A 223 -0.95 -22.64 -18.56
CA TRP A 223 -2.36 -22.42 -18.28
C TRP A 223 -3.17 -23.63 -18.75
#